data_06348d649fe7c3358bee8e6d9caf1405
#
_entry.id   06348d649fe7c3358bee8e6d9caf1405
#
_cell.length_a   1.000
_cell.length_b   1.000
_cell.length_c   1.000
_cell.angle_alpha   90.00
_cell.angle_beta   90.00
_cell.angle_gamma   90.00
#
_symmetry.space_group_name_H-M   'P 1'
#
loop_
_entity.id
_entity.type
_entity.pdbx_description
1 polymer ?
#
loop_
_entity_poly.entity_id
_entity_poly.type
_entity_poly.pdbx_seq_one_letter_code
_entity_poly.pdbx_strand_id
1 'polypeptide(L)'
;VNYIAAIMSLFQSSAHRLSERSKILDIEFDYSVESFPQYLQLVDLIQSFPQRDDVVISLTNENDDLFYLSSQDFSSQQEYDSFRRDCEYSEQISAKISINKNVKNGVISIYDFSSFAEELSELSLDGLLSSFSALLSESNQLIFEVFDKEVLFKTKTMMFSSASQEVVLDPFDRDHRMNMCSETTHFFEQAIYQVLPDDFHIEINFEGNPLSEIFDKITHILSLIYLSSSASLNHETLELQVTGQRTLEFQCQCATATPNPELYKIYNWIYTGGNPTDKALIARNILCLHCRFSDIQKIDGKTFASIQSNYNLYLKDSVSEYIQLTNKLAEFISEEVAKTGDYAVSMLEKFKTNLLAIFGFLFTVVLANIVSDNPLDNIFTHDITFILEAVLFGSVIYLVICLFETKYKMRKVYDS
;
A
#
# COMPACT_ATOMS: atom_id res chain seq x y z
N VAL A 1 5.12 -23.06 28.14
CA VAL A 1 6.29 -23.35 29.02
C VAL A 1 6.83 -22.02 29.47
N ASN A 2 6.90 -21.78 30.80
CA ASN A 2 7.54 -20.57 31.31
C ASN A 2 9.05 -20.82 31.47
N TYR A 3 9.85 -20.34 30.53
CA TYR A 3 11.29 -20.54 30.46
C TYR A 3 12.02 -19.86 31.62
N ILE A 4 11.57 -18.66 32.03
CA ILE A 4 12.18 -17.92 33.13
C ILE A 4 12.00 -18.70 34.45
N ALA A 5 10.80 -19.23 34.68
CA ALA A 5 10.55 -20.07 35.85
C ALA A 5 11.40 -21.36 35.84
N ALA A 6 11.63 -21.96 34.67
CA ALA A 6 12.49 -23.13 34.50
C ALA A 6 13.94 -22.79 34.83
N ILE A 7 14.46 -21.64 34.35
CA ILE A 7 15.81 -21.14 34.67
C ILE A 7 15.95 -20.93 36.19
N MET A 8 15.04 -20.18 36.78
CA MET A 8 15.09 -19.87 38.22
C MET A 8 15.03 -21.13 39.09
N SER A 9 14.20 -22.11 38.68
CA SER A 9 14.13 -23.41 39.35
C SER A 9 15.40 -24.23 39.24
N LEU A 10 16.07 -24.21 38.09
CA LEU A 10 17.31 -24.95 37.84
C LEU A 10 18.47 -24.42 38.72
N PHE A 11 18.60 -23.10 38.83
CA PHE A 11 19.65 -22.46 39.61
C PHE A 11 19.24 -22.20 41.07
N GLN A 12 18.01 -22.54 41.46
CA GLN A 12 17.45 -22.31 42.79
C GLN A 12 17.58 -20.82 43.25
N SER A 13 17.55 -19.92 42.28
CA SER A 13 17.59 -18.46 42.56
C SER A 13 16.16 -17.88 42.66
N SER A 14 15.98 -16.95 43.58
CA SER A 14 14.70 -16.27 43.80
C SER A 14 14.68 -14.83 43.31
N ALA A 15 15.85 -14.25 43.04
CA ALA A 15 15.97 -12.86 42.60
C ALA A 15 16.70 -12.80 41.25
N HIS A 16 16.18 -12.02 40.35
CA HIS A 16 16.80 -11.79 39.03
C HIS A 16 16.52 -10.36 38.55
N ARG A 17 17.40 -9.89 37.68
CA ARG A 17 17.15 -8.73 36.84
C ARG A 17 16.78 -9.24 35.45
N LEU A 18 15.75 -8.69 34.87
CA LEU A 18 15.26 -9.09 33.56
C LEU A 18 15.07 -7.84 32.72
N SER A 19 15.55 -7.88 31.48
CA SER A 19 15.34 -6.85 30.47
C SER A 19 15.00 -7.53 29.17
N GLU A 20 13.76 -7.36 28.69
CA GLU A 20 13.29 -7.97 27.45
C GLU A 20 12.99 -6.92 26.38
N ARG A 21 13.90 -6.78 25.42
CA ARG A 21 13.77 -5.93 24.24
C ARG A 21 13.23 -6.70 23.05
N SER A 22 12.99 -5.99 21.96
CA SER A 22 12.44 -6.59 20.73
C SER A 22 13.23 -7.80 20.22
N LYS A 23 14.58 -7.75 20.27
CA LYS A 23 15.46 -8.80 19.73
C LYS A 23 16.34 -9.48 20.77
N ILE A 24 16.35 -9.06 22.02
CA ILE A 24 17.25 -9.57 23.05
C ILE A 24 16.47 -9.69 24.36
N LEU A 25 16.69 -10.83 25.06
CA LEU A 25 16.36 -10.99 26.46
C LEU A 25 17.64 -11.20 27.24
N ASP A 26 17.87 -10.40 28.28
CA ASP A 26 18.95 -10.58 29.25
C ASP A 26 18.35 -10.88 30.63
N ILE A 27 18.83 -11.97 31.25
CA ILE A 27 18.49 -12.37 32.61
C ILE A 27 19.78 -12.45 33.41
N GLU A 28 19.89 -11.69 34.50
CA GLU A 28 21.05 -11.66 35.38
C GLU A 28 20.62 -12.01 36.82
N PHE A 29 21.33 -12.92 37.43
CA PHE A 29 21.06 -13.34 38.81
C PHE A 29 22.30 -13.97 39.44
N ASP A 30 22.34 -13.95 40.77
CA ASP A 30 23.35 -14.64 41.54
C ASP A 30 22.77 -15.92 42.14
N TYR A 31 23.61 -16.97 42.25
CA TYR A 31 23.22 -18.23 42.86
C TYR A 31 24.33 -18.80 43.72
N SER A 32 23.99 -19.67 44.69
CA SER A 32 24.93 -20.33 45.58
C SER A 32 25.66 -21.47 44.87
N VAL A 33 26.91 -21.69 45.22
CA VAL A 33 27.72 -22.83 44.74
C VAL A 33 27.06 -24.16 45.06
N GLU A 34 26.28 -24.28 46.14
CA GLU A 34 25.51 -25.48 46.48
C GLU A 34 24.43 -25.82 45.45
N SER A 35 23.95 -24.81 44.71
CA SER A 35 22.88 -24.91 43.69
C SER A 35 23.43 -25.12 42.27
N PHE A 36 24.66 -25.55 42.09
CA PHE A 36 25.30 -25.76 40.79
C PHE A 36 24.54 -26.79 39.96
N PRO A 37 23.97 -26.42 38.80
CA PRO A 37 23.29 -27.38 37.93
C PRO A 37 24.27 -28.40 37.36
N GLN A 38 23.82 -29.58 36.95
CA GLN A 38 24.67 -30.50 36.19
C GLN A 38 24.83 -30.00 34.75
N TYR A 39 25.98 -30.28 34.12
CA TYR A 39 26.24 -29.87 32.74
C TYR A 39 25.13 -30.29 31.78
N LEU A 40 24.62 -31.52 31.87
CA LEU A 40 23.54 -32.03 31.03
C LEU A 40 22.24 -31.25 31.23
N GLN A 41 21.97 -30.76 32.44
CA GLN A 41 20.79 -29.96 32.71
C GLN A 41 20.85 -28.57 32.02
N LEU A 42 22.06 -27.98 31.91
CA LEU A 42 22.29 -26.74 31.15
C LEU A 42 22.09 -26.96 29.64
N VAL A 43 22.61 -28.10 29.13
CA VAL A 43 22.42 -28.47 27.72
C VAL A 43 20.93 -28.72 27.42
N ASP A 44 20.24 -29.47 28.27
CA ASP A 44 18.81 -29.76 28.13
C ASP A 44 18.00 -28.47 28.19
N LEU A 45 18.37 -27.54 29.08
CA LEU A 45 17.72 -26.22 29.17
C LEU A 45 17.85 -25.46 27.84
N ILE A 46 19.08 -25.32 27.30
CA ILE A 46 19.33 -24.61 26.03
C ILE A 46 18.57 -25.30 24.89
N GLN A 47 18.55 -26.62 24.83
CA GLN A 47 17.84 -27.35 23.78
C GLN A 47 16.32 -27.25 23.88
N SER A 48 15.80 -26.92 25.06
CA SER A 48 14.36 -26.69 25.26
C SER A 48 13.84 -25.42 24.62
N PHE A 49 14.71 -24.44 24.35
CA PHE A 49 14.33 -23.18 23.72
C PHE A 49 13.96 -23.36 22.24
N PRO A 50 13.14 -22.46 21.69
CA PRO A 50 12.84 -22.46 20.24
C PRO A 50 14.14 -22.42 19.41
N GLN A 51 14.24 -23.27 18.40
CA GLN A 51 15.42 -23.37 17.52
C GLN A 51 15.73 -22.12 16.70
N ARG A 52 14.82 -21.14 16.72
CA ARG A 52 15.03 -19.84 16.08
C ARG A 52 15.86 -18.88 16.93
N ASP A 53 15.93 -19.12 18.24
CA ASP A 53 16.57 -18.21 19.18
C ASP A 53 17.94 -18.75 19.60
N ASP A 54 18.91 -17.85 19.71
CA ASP A 54 20.26 -18.17 20.12
C ASP A 54 20.42 -17.89 21.61
N VAL A 55 20.63 -18.95 22.40
CA VAL A 55 20.74 -18.88 23.85
C VAL A 55 22.20 -18.99 24.26
N VAL A 56 22.59 -18.08 25.15
CA VAL A 56 23.95 -18.02 25.72
C VAL A 56 23.83 -17.97 27.23
N ILE A 57 24.51 -18.90 27.93
CA ILE A 57 24.67 -18.93 29.36
C ILE A 57 26.12 -18.59 29.70
N SER A 58 26.31 -17.53 30.47
CA SER A 58 27.61 -17.10 30.99
C SER A 58 27.60 -17.21 32.51
N LEU A 59 28.53 -17.92 33.09
CA LEU A 59 28.70 -18.08 34.53
C LEU A 59 30.04 -17.45 34.93
N THR A 60 30.05 -16.58 35.93
CA THR A 60 31.23 -15.87 36.38
C THR A 60 31.40 -16.10 37.88
N ASN A 61 32.60 -16.50 38.33
CA ASN A 61 32.90 -16.60 39.74
C ASN A 61 33.46 -15.30 40.32
N GLU A 62 33.77 -15.26 41.63
CA GLU A 62 34.32 -14.10 42.30
C GLU A 62 35.74 -13.71 41.84
N ASN A 63 36.45 -14.59 41.14
CA ASN A 63 37.77 -14.33 40.57
C ASN A 63 37.72 -13.86 39.11
N ASP A 64 36.52 -13.58 38.56
CA ASP A 64 36.29 -13.24 37.15
C ASP A 64 36.58 -14.40 36.17
N ASP A 65 36.67 -15.66 36.65
CA ASP A 65 36.75 -16.81 35.75
C ASP A 65 35.38 -17.01 35.09
N LEU A 66 35.37 -17.22 33.78
CA LEU A 66 34.17 -17.26 32.95
C LEU A 66 33.98 -18.68 32.37
N PHE A 67 32.79 -19.23 32.54
CA PHE A 67 32.30 -20.36 31.75
C PHE A 67 31.21 -19.89 30.81
N TYR A 68 31.28 -20.36 29.56
CA TYR A 68 30.40 -19.96 28.48
C TYR A 68 29.78 -21.19 27.81
N LEU A 69 28.46 -21.20 27.66
CA LEU A 69 27.71 -22.24 26.96
C LEU A 69 26.70 -21.59 26.00
N SER A 70 26.77 -21.95 24.72
CA SER A 70 25.92 -21.38 23.68
C SER A 70 25.15 -22.45 22.93
N SER A 71 23.94 -22.12 22.43
CA SER A 71 23.17 -23.01 21.55
C SER A 71 23.89 -23.33 20.23
N GLN A 72 24.84 -22.48 19.81
CA GLN A 72 25.59 -22.65 18.56
C GLN A 72 26.92 -23.41 18.77
N ASP A 73 27.54 -23.28 19.96
CA ASP A 73 28.81 -23.90 20.29
C ASP A 73 28.81 -24.36 21.77
N PHE A 74 28.70 -25.67 21.97
CA PHE A 74 28.65 -26.25 23.29
C PHE A 74 30.10 -26.44 23.81
N SER A 75 30.48 -25.63 24.82
CA SER A 75 31.69 -25.91 25.61
C SER A 75 31.66 -27.31 26.18
N SER A 76 32.83 -27.95 26.28
CA SER A 76 32.92 -29.36 26.72
C SER A 76 32.53 -29.51 28.20
N GLN A 77 32.06 -30.71 28.55
CA GLN A 77 31.81 -31.04 29.95
C GLN A 77 33.09 -30.92 30.80
N GLN A 78 34.28 -31.14 30.21
CA GLN A 78 35.55 -31.01 30.92
C GLN A 78 35.84 -29.54 31.32
N GLU A 79 35.51 -28.59 30.45
CA GLU A 79 35.64 -27.14 30.75
C GLU A 79 34.67 -26.74 31.86
N TYR A 80 33.44 -27.24 31.83
CA TYR A 80 32.45 -27.02 32.88
C TYR A 80 32.92 -27.58 34.23
N ASP A 81 33.43 -28.84 34.25
CA ASP A 81 33.93 -29.48 35.46
C ASP A 81 35.17 -28.78 36.00
N SER A 82 35.99 -28.17 35.14
CA SER A 82 37.11 -27.32 35.57
C SER A 82 36.61 -26.04 36.22
N PHE A 83 35.75 -25.30 35.57
CA PHE A 83 35.15 -24.09 36.10
C PHE A 83 34.46 -24.35 37.45
N ARG A 84 33.71 -25.45 37.58
CA ARG A 84 33.07 -25.85 38.84
C ARG A 84 34.05 -26.09 39.97
N ARG A 85 35.23 -26.66 39.70
CA ARG A 85 36.31 -26.83 40.71
C ARG A 85 36.91 -25.51 41.15
N ASP A 86 37.06 -24.57 40.19
CA ASP A 86 37.60 -23.25 40.47
C ASP A 86 36.63 -22.40 41.31
N CYS A 87 35.33 -22.73 41.29
CA CYS A 87 34.29 -22.12 42.12
C CYS A 87 34.17 -22.73 43.54
N GLU A 88 34.95 -23.78 43.91
CA GLU A 88 34.77 -24.50 45.18
C GLU A 88 34.94 -23.60 46.44
N TYR A 89 35.64 -22.46 46.28
CA TYR A 89 35.88 -21.48 47.34
C TYR A 89 35.08 -20.18 47.20
N SER A 90 34.23 -20.09 46.17
CA SER A 90 33.35 -18.93 45.98
C SER A 90 32.06 -19.10 46.77
N GLU A 91 31.54 -17.99 47.36
CA GLU A 91 30.27 -18.03 48.04
C GLU A 91 29.08 -17.86 47.05
N GLN A 92 29.28 -17.03 46.06
CA GLN A 92 28.28 -16.73 45.03
C GLN A 92 28.85 -16.81 43.62
N ILE A 93 27.98 -17.11 42.65
CA ILE A 93 28.28 -17.14 41.23
C ILE A 93 27.27 -16.29 40.53
N SER A 94 27.77 -15.39 39.68
CA SER A 94 26.89 -14.57 38.82
C SER A 94 26.59 -15.31 37.54
N ALA A 95 25.31 -15.41 37.20
CA ALA A 95 24.82 -15.98 35.97
C ALA A 95 24.19 -14.90 35.09
N LYS A 96 24.57 -14.87 33.83
CA LYS A 96 23.94 -14.09 32.78
C LYS A 96 23.46 -15.00 31.67
N ILE A 97 22.15 -14.98 31.38
CA ILE A 97 21.55 -15.67 30.28
C ILE A 97 21.07 -14.64 29.26
N SER A 98 21.66 -14.69 28.07
CA SER A 98 21.30 -13.81 26.97
C SER A 98 20.65 -14.61 25.85
N ILE A 99 19.49 -14.19 25.40
CA ILE A 99 18.75 -14.82 24.30
C ILE A 99 18.60 -13.83 23.17
N ASN A 100 19.27 -14.13 22.04
CA ASN A 100 19.06 -13.38 20.81
C ASN A 100 17.85 -13.96 20.07
N LYS A 101 16.80 -13.14 19.94
CA LYS A 101 15.53 -13.51 19.32
C LYS A 101 15.58 -13.24 17.83
N ASN A 102 15.47 -14.29 17.03
CA ASN A 102 15.49 -14.19 15.58
C ASN A 102 14.06 -14.31 15.01
N VAL A 103 13.74 -13.49 14.01
CA VAL A 103 12.51 -13.64 13.25
C VAL A 103 12.65 -14.80 12.28
N LYS A 104 11.83 -15.82 12.42
CA LYS A 104 11.80 -16.96 11.50
C LYS A 104 10.37 -17.24 11.06
N ASN A 105 10.12 -17.17 9.75
CA ASN A 105 8.78 -17.30 9.18
C ASN A 105 7.76 -16.31 9.78
N GLY A 106 8.19 -15.09 10.09
CA GLY A 106 7.36 -14.08 10.72
C GLY A 106 7.06 -14.30 12.21
N VAL A 107 7.69 -15.28 12.86
CA VAL A 107 7.51 -15.56 14.29
C VAL A 107 8.72 -15.10 15.09
N ILE A 108 8.47 -14.41 16.21
CA ILE A 108 9.45 -13.95 17.19
C ILE A 108 9.00 -14.29 18.61
N SER A 109 9.93 -14.56 19.50
CA SER A 109 9.66 -14.99 20.88
C SER A 109 9.49 -13.82 21.84
N ILE A 110 8.56 -13.94 22.79
CA ILE A 110 8.46 -13.12 24.00
C ILE A 110 8.43 -14.07 25.22
N TYR A 111 9.40 -13.93 26.09
CA TYR A 111 9.59 -14.77 27.26
C TYR A 111 8.95 -14.21 28.53
N ASP A 112 8.90 -12.86 28.65
CA ASP A 112 8.16 -12.11 29.69
C ASP A 112 7.45 -10.93 29.06
N PHE A 113 6.15 -11.06 28.86
CA PHE A 113 5.34 -10.04 28.21
C PHE A 113 5.26 -8.74 29.02
N SER A 114 5.39 -8.83 30.35
CA SER A 114 5.31 -7.65 31.22
C SER A 114 6.57 -6.80 31.10
N SER A 115 7.76 -7.44 31.15
CA SER A 115 9.03 -6.75 30.95
C SER A 115 9.16 -6.19 29.54
N PHE A 116 8.72 -6.95 28.52
CA PHE A 116 8.67 -6.47 27.14
C PHE A 116 7.81 -5.19 26.99
N ALA A 117 6.64 -5.17 27.63
CA ALA A 117 5.76 -3.99 27.58
C ALA A 117 6.33 -2.79 28.36
N GLU A 118 6.99 -3.03 29.47
CA GLU A 118 7.67 -2.01 30.27
C GLU A 118 8.81 -1.36 29.47
N GLU A 119 9.69 -2.15 28.88
CA GLU A 119 10.78 -1.68 28.01
C GLU A 119 10.25 -0.86 26.82
N LEU A 120 9.16 -1.29 26.19
CA LEU A 120 8.53 -0.52 25.12
C LEU A 120 7.95 0.82 25.64
N SER A 121 7.43 0.85 26.86
CA SER A 121 6.88 2.08 27.46
C SER A 121 7.94 3.13 27.79
N GLU A 122 9.18 2.70 28.00
CA GLU A 122 10.33 3.57 28.27
C GLU A 122 10.96 4.15 27.00
N LEU A 123 10.67 3.56 25.82
CA LEU A 123 11.20 4.04 24.56
C LEU A 123 10.54 5.36 24.13
N SER A 124 11.35 6.25 23.55
CA SER A 124 10.82 7.39 22.80
C SER A 124 10.01 6.94 21.59
N LEU A 125 9.16 7.81 21.05
CA LEU A 125 8.39 7.52 19.82
C LEU A 125 9.32 7.07 18.66
N ASP A 126 10.43 7.76 18.44
CA ASP A 126 11.43 7.40 17.44
C ASP A 126 11.99 5.99 17.64
N GLY A 127 12.27 5.64 18.91
CA GLY A 127 12.74 4.29 19.28
C GLY A 127 11.69 3.21 18.99
N LEU A 128 10.43 3.48 19.33
CA LEU A 128 9.30 2.57 19.03
C LEU A 128 9.12 2.37 17.52
N LEU A 129 9.02 3.46 16.76
CA LEU A 129 8.83 3.40 15.30
C LEU A 129 10.00 2.70 14.61
N SER A 130 11.25 2.97 15.04
CA SER A 130 12.44 2.32 14.51
C SER A 130 12.45 0.81 14.81
N SER A 131 12.12 0.41 16.04
CA SER A 131 12.10 -1.00 16.45
C SER A 131 11.08 -1.80 15.64
N PHE A 132 9.85 -1.31 15.53
CA PHE A 132 8.80 -1.99 14.76
C PHE A 132 9.05 -1.92 13.24
N SER A 133 9.59 -0.81 12.74
CA SER A 133 10.00 -0.70 11.33
C SER A 133 11.05 -1.76 10.96
N ALA A 134 12.05 -1.97 11.82
CA ALA A 134 13.08 -2.98 11.62
C ALA A 134 12.49 -4.41 11.62
N LEU A 135 11.58 -4.72 12.54
CA LEU A 135 10.93 -6.03 12.58
C LEU A 135 10.03 -6.28 11.37
N LEU A 136 9.21 -5.30 11.00
CA LEU A 136 8.29 -5.39 9.86
C LEU A 136 8.99 -5.34 8.50
N SER A 137 10.26 -4.91 8.44
CA SER A 137 11.09 -5.04 7.25
C SER A 137 11.59 -6.48 7.00
N GLU A 138 11.68 -7.29 8.06
CA GLU A 138 12.06 -8.72 7.96
C GLU A 138 10.86 -9.59 7.55
N SER A 139 9.63 -9.19 7.93
CA SER A 139 8.39 -9.87 7.56
C SER A 139 7.22 -8.92 7.61
N ASN A 140 6.41 -8.87 6.53
CA ASN A 140 5.21 -8.01 6.44
C ASN A 140 4.12 -8.36 7.46
N GLN A 141 4.19 -9.53 8.08
CA GLN A 141 3.33 -9.96 9.18
C GLN A 141 4.17 -10.63 10.26
N LEU A 142 3.90 -10.33 11.53
CA LEU A 142 4.65 -10.80 12.69
C LEU A 142 3.72 -11.48 13.71
N ILE A 143 4.17 -12.60 14.22
CA ILE A 143 3.55 -13.31 15.33
C ILE A 143 4.53 -13.27 16.51
N PHE A 144 4.16 -12.58 17.56
CA PHE A 144 4.87 -12.55 18.82
C PHE A 144 4.37 -13.73 19.67
N GLU A 145 5.17 -14.79 19.76
CA GLU A 145 4.84 -15.98 20.51
C GLU A 145 5.20 -15.78 21.97
N VAL A 146 4.18 -15.66 22.83
CA VAL A 146 4.32 -15.34 24.26
C VAL A 146 4.33 -16.61 25.09
N PHE A 147 5.36 -16.78 25.96
CA PHE A 147 5.60 -18.01 26.70
C PHE A 147 5.23 -17.96 28.19
N ASP A 148 5.14 -16.75 28.79
CA ASP A 148 4.92 -16.58 30.24
C ASP A 148 3.45 -16.61 30.64
N LYS A 149 2.56 -16.16 29.78
CA LYS A 149 1.11 -16.04 30.05
C LYS A 149 0.24 -16.23 28.82
N GLU A 150 -1.06 -16.44 29.04
CA GLU A 150 -2.04 -16.48 27.97
C GLU A 150 -2.45 -15.06 27.57
N VAL A 151 -2.20 -14.72 26.31
CA VAL A 151 -2.58 -13.44 25.71
C VAL A 151 -3.12 -13.67 24.31
N LEU A 152 -4.05 -12.81 23.90
CA LEU A 152 -4.47 -12.68 22.51
C LEU A 152 -4.68 -11.19 22.20
N PHE A 153 -3.81 -10.65 21.39
CA PHE A 153 -3.83 -9.24 20.98
C PHE A 153 -3.46 -9.18 19.51
N LYS A 154 -4.27 -8.53 18.68
CA LYS A 154 -4.13 -8.57 17.22
C LYS A 154 -4.33 -7.20 16.60
N THR A 155 -3.46 -6.88 15.64
CA THR A 155 -3.60 -5.83 14.62
C THR A 155 -3.70 -6.49 13.23
N LYS A 156 -3.67 -5.73 12.14
CA LYS A 156 -3.66 -6.31 10.79
C LYS A 156 -2.34 -7.01 10.44
N THR A 157 -1.23 -6.58 11.02
CA THR A 157 0.11 -7.07 10.67
C THR A 157 0.83 -7.74 11.81
N MET A 158 0.37 -7.54 13.05
CA MET A 158 1.01 -8.09 14.23
C MET A 158 -0.01 -8.84 15.09
N MET A 159 0.42 -9.96 15.66
CA MET A 159 -0.35 -10.74 16.61
C MET A 159 0.53 -11.18 17.77
N PHE A 160 0.07 -10.95 18.98
CA PHE A 160 0.65 -11.45 20.22
C PHE A 160 -0.25 -12.59 20.71
N SER A 161 0.27 -13.80 20.73
CA SER A 161 -0.49 -14.97 21.14
C SER A 161 0.35 -15.92 21.98
N SER A 162 -0.29 -16.63 22.91
CA SER A 162 0.39 -17.70 23.63
C SER A 162 0.75 -18.85 22.69
N ALA A 163 1.87 -19.51 22.94
CA ALA A 163 2.41 -20.64 22.15
C ALA A 163 1.43 -21.81 21.97
N SER A 164 0.33 -21.84 22.76
CA SER A 164 -0.71 -22.89 22.70
C SER A 164 -1.84 -22.61 21.74
N GLN A 165 -1.90 -21.41 21.12
CA GLN A 165 -3.02 -20.99 20.28
C GLN A 165 -2.62 -21.02 18.81
N GLU A 166 -3.30 -21.81 17.99
CA GLU A 166 -3.24 -21.73 16.54
C GLU A 166 -4.14 -20.59 16.05
N VAL A 167 -3.57 -19.40 15.92
CA VAL A 167 -4.27 -18.23 15.34
C VAL A 167 -3.51 -17.75 14.12
N VAL A 168 -4.23 -17.41 13.07
CA VAL A 168 -3.67 -16.95 11.81
C VAL A 168 -4.03 -15.47 11.61
N LEU A 169 -3.06 -14.69 11.12
CA LEU A 169 -3.31 -13.33 10.65
C LEU A 169 -4.06 -13.37 9.31
N ASP A 170 -5.03 -12.49 9.15
CA ASP A 170 -5.71 -12.32 7.87
C ASP A 170 -4.72 -11.77 6.82
N PRO A 171 -4.84 -12.18 5.55
CA PRO A 171 -3.98 -11.65 4.50
C PRO A 171 -4.12 -10.12 4.39
N PHE A 172 -3.03 -9.41 4.50
CA PHE A 172 -2.96 -7.96 4.34
C PHE A 172 -1.77 -7.58 3.46
N ASP A 173 -2.05 -6.93 2.33
CA ASP A 173 -1.02 -6.44 1.42
C ASP A 173 -0.46 -5.11 1.92
N ARG A 174 0.52 -5.22 2.82
CA ARG A 174 1.18 -4.09 3.48
C ARG A 174 1.94 -3.21 2.50
N ASP A 175 2.63 -3.82 1.52
CA ASP A 175 3.43 -3.08 0.54
C ASP A 175 2.54 -2.25 -0.39
N HIS A 176 1.43 -2.82 -0.84
CA HIS A 176 0.44 -2.07 -1.62
C HIS A 176 -0.15 -0.90 -0.82
N ARG A 177 -0.47 -1.11 0.46
CA ARG A 177 -0.98 -0.06 1.35
C ARG A 177 0.06 1.04 1.55
N MET A 178 1.32 0.70 1.76
CA MET A 178 2.43 1.66 1.90
C MET A 178 2.61 2.50 0.64
N ASN A 179 2.56 1.87 -0.53
CA ASN A 179 2.65 2.57 -1.82
C ASN A 179 1.51 3.58 -1.99
N MET A 180 0.26 3.18 -1.73
CA MET A 180 -0.89 4.11 -1.77
C MET A 180 -0.71 5.30 -0.83
N CYS A 181 -0.19 5.07 0.37
CA CYS A 181 0.10 6.14 1.33
C CYS A 181 1.19 7.09 0.81
N SER A 182 2.26 6.56 0.22
CA SER A 182 3.37 7.34 -0.34
C SER A 182 2.97 8.18 -1.56
N GLU A 183 2.02 7.71 -2.35
CA GLU A 183 1.47 8.46 -3.50
C GLU A 183 0.64 9.67 -3.09
N THR A 184 0.04 9.64 -1.90
CA THR A 184 -0.87 10.68 -1.44
C THR A 184 -0.27 11.61 -0.41
N THR A 185 0.74 11.18 0.35
CA THR A 185 1.35 11.89 1.48
C THR A 185 2.85 11.91 1.34
N HIS A 186 3.46 13.07 1.57
CA HIS A 186 4.91 13.19 1.67
C HIS A 186 5.33 13.15 3.15
N PHE A 187 5.74 11.98 3.63
CA PHE A 187 6.33 11.82 4.96
C PHE A 187 7.85 11.84 4.84
N PHE A 188 8.51 12.86 5.44
CA PHE A 188 9.95 13.09 5.26
C PHE A 188 10.80 11.94 5.81
N GLU A 189 10.38 11.34 6.92
CA GLU A 189 11.08 10.25 7.60
C GLU A 189 10.62 8.85 7.14
N GLN A 190 9.85 8.74 6.05
CA GLN A 190 9.30 7.47 5.57
C GLN A 190 10.38 6.42 5.23
N ALA A 191 11.56 6.86 4.80
CA ALA A 191 12.68 5.95 4.53
C ALA A 191 13.23 5.30 5.82
N ILE A 192 13.03 5.96 6.97
CA ILE A 192 13.47 5.49 8.28
C ILE A 192 12.35 4.69 8.96
N TYR A 193 11.11 5.22 8.91
CA TYR A 193 9.95 4.64 9.58
C TYR A 193 8.97 4.06 8.57
N GLN A 194 9.21 2.81 8.16
CA GLN A 194 8.34 2.09 7.25
C GLN A 194 7.19 1.42 8.00
N VAL A 195 6.33 2.23 8.61
CA VAL A 195 5.19 1.79 9.43
C VAL A 195 3.90 2.44 9.01
N LEU A 196 2.79 1.75 9.23
CA LEU A 196 1.43 2.17 8.89
C LEU A 196 0.55 2.23 10.14
N PRO A 197 -0.52 3.04 10.16
CA PRO A 197 -1.55 2.96 11.20
C PRO A 197 -2.13 1.56 11.36
N ASP A 198 -2.25 0.80 10.26
CA ASP A 198 -2.74 -0.58 10.23
C ASP A 198 -1.85 -1.54 11.04
N ASP A 199 -0.56 -1.24 11.18
CA ASP A 199 0.38 -2.04 11.97
C ASP A 199 0.06 -1.96 13.48
N PHE A 200 -0.51 -0.85 13.94
CA PHE A 200 -0.75 -0.61 15.36
C PHE A 200 -2.23 -0.55 15.75
N HIS A 201 -3.14 -0.43 14.79
CA HIS A 201 -4.56 -0.42 15.10
C HIS A 201 -5.04 -1.76 15.66
N ILE A 202 -5.52 -1.73 16.89
CA ILE A 202 -5.94 -2.92 17.63
C ILE A 202 -7.31 -3.40 17.12
N GLU A 203 -7.36 -4.63 16.61
CA GLU A 203 -8.58 -5.31 16.18
C GLU A 203 -9.14 -6.25 17.26
N ILE A 204 -8.23 -6.96 17.95
CA ILE A 204 -8.57 -7.86 19.08
C ILE A 204 -7.67 -7.46 20.25
N ASN A 205 -8.26 -7.30 21.42
CA ASN A 205 -7.57 -6.92 22.64
C ASN A 205 -8.02 -7.78 23.83
N PHE A 206 -7.18 -7.87 24.85
CA PHE A 206 -7.53 -8.47 26.12
C PHE A 206 -7.56 -7.41 27.23
N GLU A 207 -8.32 -7.66 28.28
CA GLU A 207 -8.45 -6.73 29.39
C GLU A 207 -7.13 -6.55 30.13
N GLY A 208 -6.76 -5.30 30.37
CA GLY A 208 -5.49 -4.97 31.05
C GLY A 208 -4.24 -5.09 30.20
N ASN A 209 -4.35 -5.08 28.88
CA ASN A 209 -3.19 -5.11 27.98
C ASN A 209 -2.33 -3.84 28.15
N PRO A 210 -1.08 -3.95 28.65
CA PRO A 210 -0.20 -2.81 28.87
C PRO A 210 0.24 -2.10 27.57
N LEU A 211 0.16 -2.77 26.41
CA LEU A 211 0.52 -2.21 25.12
C LEU A 211 -0.59 -1.35 24.49
N SER A 212 -1.83 -1.41 25.02
CA SER A 212 -2.99 -0.74 24.38
C SER A 212 -2.78 0.75 24.21
N GLU A 213 -2.32 1.45 25.25
CA GLU A 213 -2.13 2.89 25.20
C GLU A 213 -1.03 3.31 24.22
N ILE A 214 0.06 2.55 24.17
CA ILE A 214 1.19 2.77 23.24
C ILE A 214 0.71 2.61 21.80
N PHE A 215 0.01 1.52 21.49
CA PHE A 215 -0.47 1.21 20.15
C PHE A 215 -1.54 2.20 19.67
N ASP A 216 -2.48 2.59 20.54
CA ASP A 216 -3.49 3.60 20.23
C ASP A 216 -2.84 4.96 19.92
N LYS A 217 -1.82 5.33 20.69
CA LYS A 217 -1.06 6.57 20.50
C LYS A 217 -0.30 6.57 19.17
N ILE A 218 0.40 5.49 18.85
CA ILE A 218 1.11 5.34 17.57
C ILE A 218 0.11 5.34 16.41
N THR A 219 -1.00 4.61 16.50
CA THR A 219 -2.08 4.60 15.50
C THR A 219 -2.60 6.01 15.23
N HIS A 220 -2.81 6.80 16.28
CA HIS A 220 -3.26 8.19 16.18
C HIS A 220 -2.24 9.05 15.42
N ILE A 221 -0.96 9.00 15.82
CA ILE A 221 0.12 9.79 15.22
C ILE A 221 0.31 9.43 13.75
N LEU A 222 0.39 8.15 13.42
CA LEU A 222 0.52 7.69 12.04
C LEU A 222 -0.70 8.04 11.20
N SER A 223 -1.90 7.99 11.78
CA SER A 223 -3.12 8.43 11.07
C SER A 223 -3.07 9.91 10.73
N LEU A 224 -2.58 10.77 11.63
CA LEU A 224 -2.36 12.19 11.33
C LEU A 224 -1.36 12.40 10.20
N ILE A 225 -0.24 11.66 10.21
CA ILE A 225 0.78 11.70 9.16
C ILE A 225 0.14 11.40 7.81
N TYR A 226 -0.52 10.26 7.65
CA TYR A 226 -1.06 9.83 6.36
C TYR A 226 -2.39 10.51 5.94
N LEU A 227 -3.03 11.25 6.83
CA LEU A 227 -4.12 12.16 6.47
C LEU A 227 -3.60 13.50 5.93
N SER A 228 -2.38 13.88 6.28
CA SER A 228 -1.75 15.13 5.87
C SER A 228 -1.22 15.06 4.43
N SER A 229 -0.98 16.20 3.80
CA SER A 229 -0.32 16.30 2.49
C SER A 229 1.18 16.14 2.62
N SER A 230 1.77 16.74 3.67
CA SER A 230 3.14 16.50 4.09
C SER A 230 3.23 16.45 5.61
N ALA A 231 4.18 15.67 6.11
CA ALA A 231 4.42 15.49 7.53
C ALA A 231 5.92 15.33 7.80
N SER A 232 6.39 15.89 8.91
CA SER A 232 7.73 15.68 9.43
C SER A 232 7.68 15.39 10.92
N LEU A 233 8.42 14.38 11.36
CA LEU A 233 8.51 13.98 12.75
C LEU A 233 9.92 14.29 13.27
N ASN A 234 10.01 15.30 14.13
CA ASN A 234 11.24 15.70 14.77
C ASN A 234 11.20 15.33 16.25
N HIS A 235 11.77 14.18 16.62
CA HIS A 235 11.71 13.59 17.95
C HIS A 235 10.25 13.43 18.44
N GLU A 236 9.79 14.29 19.33
CA GLU A 236 8.43 14.24 19.88
C GLU A 236 7.48 15.29 19.27
N THR A 237 7.95 16.05 18.30
CA THR A 237 7.16 17.09 17.64
C THR A 237 6.79 16.67 16.24
N LEU A 238 5.50 16.59 15.97
CA LEU A 238 4.93 16.28 14.66
C LEU A 238 4.48 17.58 13.98
N GLU A 239 5.07 17.90 12.84
CA GLU A 239 4.69 19.01 11.98
C GLU A 239 3.88 18.46 10.80
N LEU A 240 2.69 19.02 10.61
CA LEU A 240 1.72 18.56 9.61
C LEU A 240 1.30 19.70 8.73
N GLN A 241 1.23 19.45 7.42
CA GLN A 241 0.63 20.36 6.46
C GLN A 241 -0.55 19.66 5.75
N VAL A 242 -1.74 20.20 5.87
CA VAL A 242 -2.93 19.70 5.20
C VAL A 242 -3.32 20.67 4.11
N THR A 243 -3.16 20.24 2.85
CA THR A 243 -3.48 21.04 1.67
C THR A 243 -4.82 20.61 1.07
N GLY A 244 -5.82 21.47 1.20
CA GLY A 244 -7.13 21.36 0.58
C GLY A 244 -7.42 22.61 -0.25
N GLN A 245 -8.64 23.15 -0.17
CA GLN A 245 -8.96 24.50 -0.73
C GLN A 245 -8.09 25.59 -0.08
N ARG A 246 -7.58 25.33 1.10
CA ARG A 246 -6.59 26.13 1.83
C ARG A 246 -5.53 25.21 2.39
N THR A 247 -4.37 25.75 2.62
CA THR A 247 -3.31 25.04 3.35
C THR A 247 -3.38 25.43 4.81
N LEU A 248 -3.40 24.42 5.69
CA LEU A 248 -3.31 24.56 7.14
C LEU A 248 -2.06 23.84 7.63
N GLU A 249 -1.38 24.47 8.55
CA GLU A 249 -0.20 23.92 9.23
C GLU A 249 -0.54 23.67 10.70
N PHE A 250 -0.14 22.51 11.19
CA PHE A 250 -0.35 22.09 12.57
C PHE A 250 0.97 21.61 13.16
N GLN A 251 1.18 21.91 14.41
CA GLN A 251 2.28 21.38 15.20
C GLN A 251 1.71 20.67 16.43
N CYS A 252 2.02 19.38 16.58
CA CYS A 252 1.49 18.54 17.64
C CYS A 252 2.64 17.96 18.45
N GLN A 253 2.52 18.00 19.78
CA GLN A 253 3.44 17.30 20.69
C GLN A 253 2.97 15.84 20.82
N CYS A 254 3.79 14.89 20.37
CA CYS A 254 3.44 13.47 20.40
C CYS A 254 3.27 12.95 21.83
N ALA A 255 4.04 13.48 22.80
CA ALA A 255 3.94 13.07 24.20
C ALA A 255 2.54 13.30 24.80
N THR A 256 1.89 14.40 24.44
CA THR A 256 0.57 14.80 24.95
C THR A 256 -0.59 14.46 24.02
N ALA A 257 -0.34 13.74 22.93
CA ALA A 257 -1.37 13.36 21.98
C ALA A 257 -2.41 12.45 22.63
N THR A 258 -3.68 12.80 22.47
CA THR A 258 -4.81 11.99 22.97
C THR A 258 -5.35 11.16 21.82
N PRO A 259 -5.34 9.83 21.91
CA PRO A 259 -5.83 8.95 20.82
C PRO A 259 -7.25 9.28 20.41
N ASN A 260 -7.47 9.42 19.11
CA ASN A 260 -8.80 9.64 18.52
C ASN A 260 -9.07 8.60 17.43
N PRO A 261 -10.00 7.65 17.66
CA PRO A 261 -10.28 6.57 16.73
C PRO A 261 -10.90 7.04 15.40
N GLU A 262 -11.49 8.25 15.36
CA GLU A 262 -12.07 8.78 14.13
C GLU A 262 -11.00 9.05 13.05
N LEU A 263 -9.78 9.39 13.45
CA LEU A 263 -8.68 9.59 12.50
C LEU A 263 -8.33 8.31 11.77
N TYR A 264 -8.21 7.19 12.50
CA TYR A 264 -7.97 5.89 11.86
C TYR A 264 -9.14 5.48 10.95
N LYS A 265 -10.39 5.75 11.32
CA LYS A 265 -11.55 5.47 10.46
C LYS A 265 -11.46 6.22 9.14
N ILE A 266 -11.07 7.51 9.17
CA ILE A 266 -10.89 8.32 7.96
C ILE A 266 -9.72 7.76 7.13
N TYR A 267 -8.58 7.49 7.76
CA TYR A 267 -7.42 6.89 7.12
C TYR A 267 -7.80 5.56 6.44
N ASN A 268 -8.37 4.63 7.17
CA ASN A 268 -8.74 3.33 6.62
C ASN A 268 -9.74 3.45 5.47
N TRP A 269 -10.70 4.38 5.56
CA TRP A 269 -11.64 4.64 4.47
C TRP A 269 -10.95 5.19 3.22
N ILE A 270 -9.98 6.09 3.35
CA ILE A 270 -9.22 6.64 2.20
C ILE A 270 -8.53 5.52 1.45
N TYR A 271 -7.82 4.64 2.18
CA TYR A 271 -6.95 3.63 1.59
C TYR A 271 -7.63 2.26 1.40
N THR A 272 -8.95 2.16 1.59
CA THR A 272 -9.71 0.94 1.34
C THR A 272 -10.72 1.15 0.21
N GLY A 273 -10.45 0.52 -0.94
CA GLY A 273 -11.30 0.56 -2.13
C GLY A 273 -11.45 1.95 -2.78
N GLY A 274 -11.64 1.99 -4.08
CA GLY A 274 -11.73 3.22 -4.86
C GLY A 274 -10.37 3.90 -5.09
N ASN A 275 -10.40 5.16 -5.55
CA ASN A 275 -9.19 5.93 -5.80
C ASN A 275 -8.72 6.65 -4.51
N PRO A 276 -7.55 6.31 -3.94
CA PRO A 276 -7.06 6.90 -2.71
C PRO A 276 -6.71 8.39 -2.88
N THR A 277 -6.24 8.82 -4.06
CA THR A 277 -5.90 10.21 -4.34
C THR A 277 -7.12 11.13 -4.27
N ASP A 278 -8.24 10.72 -4.91
CA ASP A 278 -9.48 11.48 -4.88
C ASP A 278 -10.07 11.54 -3.46
N LYS A 279 -10.06 10.40 -2.77
CA LYS A 279 -10.55 10.32 -1.39
C LYS A 279 -9.73 11.18 -0.43
N ALA A 280 -8.38 11.13 -0.55
CA ALA A 280 -7.48 11.95 0.26
C ALA A 280 -7.69 13.44 0.02
N LEU A 281 -7.86 13.86 -1.26
CA LEU A 281 -8.11 15.25 -1.61
C LEU A 281 -9.42 15.76 -0.98
N ILE A 282 -10.51 14.99 -1.12
CA ILE A 282 -11.82 15.35 -0.56
C ILE A 282 -11.76 15.35 0.97
N ALA A 283 -11.12 14.36 1.60
CA ALA A 283 -10.94 14.31 3.04
C ALA A 283 -10.18 15.55 3.54
N ARG A 284 -9.08 15.92 2.90
CA ARG A 284 -8.28 17.12 3.27
C ARG A 284 -9.07 18.40 3.10
N ASN A 285 -9.88 18.55 2.04
CA ASN A 285 -10.76 19.69 1.85
C ASN A 285 -11.72 19.85 3.03
N ILE A 286 -12.38 18.77 3.45
CA ILE A 286 -13.32 18.79 4.56
C ILE A 286 -12.59 19.01 5.90
N LEU A 287 -11.44 18.36 6.11
CA LEU A 287 -10.61 18.59 7.29
C LEU A 287 -10.22 20.07 7.41
N CYS A 288 -9.77 20.71 6.33
CA CYS A 288 -9.44 22.13 6.31
C CYS A 288 -10.63 23.04 6.66
N LEU A 289 -11.85 22.63 6.33
CA LEU A 289 -13.06 23.38 6.69
C LEU A 289 -13.41 23.22 8.17
N HIS A 290 -13.35 21.99 8.69
CA HIS A 290 -13.71 21.67 10.09
C HIS A 290 -12.64 22.11 11.08
N CYS A 291 -11.33 21.98 10.74
CA CYS A 291 -10.22 22.34 11.61
C CYS A 291 -9.89 23.83 11.59
N ARG A 292 -10.60 24.66 10.84
CA ARG A 292 -10.34 26.12 10.79
C ARG A 292 -10.38 26.80 12.15
N PHE A 293 -11.18 26.25 13.08
CA PHE A 293 -11.39 26.79 14.44
C PHE A 293 -11.15 25.74 15.52
N SER A 294 -10.70 24.53 15.18
CA SER A 294 -10.46 23.41 16.08
C SER A 294 -9.16 22.68 15.73
N ASP A 295 -8.62 22.00 16.71
CA ASP A 295 -7.45 21.16 16.55
C ASP A 295 -7.79 19.93 15.68
N ILE A 296 -6.92 19.59 14.73
CA ILE A 296 -7.06 18.40 13.88
C ILE A 296 -7.17 17.10 14.70
N GLN A 297 -6.61 17.06 15.89
CA GLN A 297 -6.71 15.92 16.80
C GLN A 297 -8.13 15.70 17.36
N LYS A 298 -9.00 16.72 17.32
CA LYS A 298 -10.35 16.72 17.91
C LYS A 298 -11.46 16.55 16.88
N ILE A 299 -11.23 15.75 15.87
CA ILE A 299 -12.22 15.43 14.83
C ILE A 299 -13.30 14.51 15.41
N ASP A 300 -14.55 14.73 15.01
CA ASP A 300 -15.70 13.92 15.42
C ASP A 300 -16.27 13.07 14.26
N GLY A 301 -17.19 12.16 14.58
CA GLY A 301 -17.85 11.31 13.59
C GLY A 301 -18.69 12.09 12.55
N LYS A 302 -19.08 13.35 12.82
CA LYS A 302 -19.79 14.20 11.85
C LYS A 302 -18.85 14.62 10.73
N THR A 303 -17.59 14.86 11.04
CA THR A 303 -16.55 15.17 10.05
C THR A 303 -16.38 14.01 9.07
N PHE A 304 -16.30 12.77 9.57
CA PHE A 304 -16.23 11.59 8.71
C PHE A 304 -17.45 11.41 7.83
N ALA A 305 -18.66 11.57 8.39
CA ALA A 305 -19.90 11.52 7.61
C ALA A 305 -19.95 12.61 6.50
N SER A 306 -19.43 13.82 6.81
CA SER A 306 -19.30 14.90 5.82
C SER A 306 -18.33 14.54 4.70
N ILE A 307 -17.18 13.91 5.01
CA ILE A 307 -16.21 13.44 4.01
C ILE A 307 -16.87 12.43 3.07
N GLN A 308 -17.55 11.43 3.60
CA GLN A 308 -18.23 10.40 2.81
C GLN A 308 -19.34 10.99 1.92
N SER A 309 -20.13 11.91 2.47
CA SER A 309 -21.20 12.59 1.70
C SER A 309 -20.63 13.39 0.52
N ASN A 310 -19.55 14.14 0.73
CA ASN A 310 -18.91 14.92 -0.33
C ASN A 310 -18.28 14.02 -1.40
N TYR A 311 -17.68 12.89 -1.02
CA TYR A 311 -17.15 11.92 -1.97
C TYR A 311 -18.27 11.30 -2.83
N ASN A 312 -19.42 10.97 -2.24
CA ASN A 312 -20.56 10.45 -2.99
C ASN A 312 -21.13 11.47 -3.97
N LEU A 313 -21.15 12.78 -3.63
CA LEU A 313 -21.51 13.85 -4.56
C LEU A 313 -20.51 13.94 -5.73
N TYR A 314 -19.21 13.94 -5.43
CA TYR A 314 -18.15 13.94 -6.43
C TYR A 314 -18.29 12.78 -7.42
N LEU A 315 -18.53 11.55 -6.95
CA LEU A 315 -18.76 10.40 -7.82
C LEU A 315 -19.97 10.58 -8.72
N LYS A 316 -21.07 11.12 -8.19
CA LYS A 316 -22.29 11.38 -8.97
C LYS A 316 -22.04 12.40 -10.07
N ASP A 317 -21.34 13.48 -9.77
CA ASP A 317 -21.02 14.53 -10.73
C ASP A 317 -20.07 14.02 -11.82
N SER A 318 -19.03 13.26 -11.46
CA SER A 318 -18.08 12.64 -12.40
C SER A 318 -18.75 11.65 -13.35
N VAL A 319 -19.72 10.83 -12.86
CA VAL A 319 -20.51 9.93 -13.71
C VAL A 319 -21.39 10.72 -14.67
N SER A 320 -22.01 11.81 -14.19
CA SER A 320 -22.84 12.68 -15.05
C SER A 320 -22.02 13.32 -16.17
N GLU A 321 -20.83 13.82 -15.87
CA GLU A 321 -19.90 14.38 -16.85
C GLU A 321 -19.45 13.34 -17.88
N TYR A 322 -19.10 12.13 -17.42
CA TYR A 322 -18.74 11.02 -18.30
C TYR A 322 -19.88 10.66 -19.28
N ILE A 323 -21.12 10.60 -18.79
CA ILE A 323 -22.30 10.33 -19.64
C ILE A 323 -22.47 11.46 -20.68
N GLN A 324 -22.30 12.72 -20.28
CA GLN A 324 -22.40 13.85 -21.21
C GLN A 324 -21.31 13.79 -22.30
N LEU A 325 -20.07 13.49 -21.92
CA LEU A 325 -18.96 13.30 -22.88
C LEU A 325 -19.23 12.15 -23.85
N THR A 326 -19.71 11.03 -23.34
CA THR A 326 -20.06 9.85 -24.17
C THR A 326 -21.18 10.17 -25.15
N ASN A 327 -22.21 10.91 -24.70
CA ASN A 327 -23.30 11.34 -25.57
C ASN A 327 -22.83 12.32 -26.67
N LYS A 328 -21.98 13.29 -26.32
CA LYS A 328 -21.40 14.24 -27.31
C LYS A 328 -20.53 13.49 -28.32
N LEU A 329 -19.76 12.48 -27.88
CA LEU A 329 -18.96 11.67 -28.79
C LEU A 329 -19.84 10.85 -29.75
N ALA A 330 -20.92 10.25 -29.23
CA ALA A 330 -21.89 9.52 -30.05
C ALA A 330 -22.58 10.42 -31.07
N GLU A 331 -22.97 11.62 -30.68
CA GLU A 331 -23.55 12.66 -31.55
C GLU A 331 -22.56 13.05 -32.65
N PHE A 332 -21.31 13.36 -32.28
CA PHE A 332 -20.25 13.68 -33.25
C PHE A 332 -20.02 12.55 -34.25
N ILE A 333 -19.92 11.29 -33.81
CA ILE A 333 -19.76 10.13 -34.69
C ILE A 333 -20.97 10.02 -35.64
N SER A 334 -22.19 10.23 -35.13
CA SER A 334 -23.42 10.17 -35.94
C SER A 334 -23.43 11.26 -37.03
N GLU A 335 -23.03 12.49 -36.71
CA GLU A 335 -22.91 13.58 -37.66
C GLU A 335 -21.87 13.29 -38.76
N GLU A 336 -20.70 12.75 -38.38
CA GLU A 336 -19.62 12.42 -39.33
C GLU A 336 -20.02 11.28 -40.26
N VAL A 337 -20.73 10.25 -39.74
CA VAL A 337 -21.31 9.18 -40.56
C VAL A 337 -22.37 9.74 -41.55
N ALA A 338 -23.25 10.65 -41.12
CA ALA A 338 -24.23 11.28 -41.97
C ALA A 338 -23.56 12.08 -43.09
N LYS A 339 -22.58 12.93 -42.78
CA LYS A 339 -21.80 13.70 -43.77
C LYS A 339 -21.13 12.81 -44.80
N THR A 340 -20.55 11.68 -44.34
CA THR A 340 -19.93 10.71 -45.24
C THR A 340 -20.95 10.07 -46.17
N GLY A 341 -22.14 9.76 -45.68
CA GLY A 341 -23.28 9.31 -46.46
C GLY A 341 -23.71 10.34 -47.52
N ASP A 342 -23.83 11.61 -47.15
CA ASP A 342 -24.20 12.72 -48.05
C ASP A 342 -23.16 12.88 -49.16
N TYR A 343 -21.87 12.74 -48.90
CA TYR A 343 -20.84 12.80 -49.92
C TYR A 343 -20.94 11.63 -50.90
N ALA A 344 -21.27 10.44 -50.44
CA ALA A 344 -21.48 9.28 -51.30
C ALA A 344 -22.72 9.47 -52.22
N VAL A 345 -23.82 9.97 -51.67
CA VAL A 345 -25.04 10.31 -52.42
C VAL A 345 -24.78 11.39 -53.47
N SER A 346 -24.09 12.46 -53.06
CA SER A 346 -23.70 13.55 -53.98
C SER A 346 -22.82 13.06 -55.13
N MET A 347 -21.89 12.13 -54.89
CA MET A 347 -21.09 11.53 -55.93
C MET A 347 -21.93 10.69 -56.88
N LEU A 348 -22.90 9.91 -56.41
CA LEU A 348 -23.83 9.14 -57.21
C LEU A 348 -24.71 10.04 -58.09
N GLU A 349 -25.18 11.14 -57.57
CA GLU A 349 -25.95 12.14 -58.31
C GLU A 349 -25.15 12.78 -59.45
N LYS A 350 -23.88 13.16 -59.20
CA LYS A 350 -22.98 13.66 -60.24
C LYS A 350 -22.72 12.64 -61.32
N PHE A 351 -22.53 11.35 -60.95
CA PHE A 351 -22.41 10.26 -61.91
C PHE A 351 -23.66 10.07 -62.74
N LYS A 352 -24.84 10.05 -62.13
CA LYS A 352 -26.13 9.95 -62.80
C LYS A 352 -26.36 11.10 -63.81
N THR A 353 -26.03 12.35 -63.38
CA THR A 353 -26.16 13.52 -64.25
C THR A 353 -25.24 13.44 -65.46
N ASN A 354 -23.97 13.01 -65.23
CA ASN A 354 -23.00 12.83 -66.33
C ASN A 354 -23.46 11.74 -67.31
N LEU A 355 -23.98 10.61 -66.83
CA LEU A 355 -24.51 9.53 -67.64
C LEU A 355 -25.70 10.03 -68.49
N LEU A 356 -26.64 10.79 -67.90
CA LEU A 356 -27.77 11.41 -68.58
C LEU A 356 -27.32 12.37 -69.68
N ALA A 357 -26.27 13.16 -69.45
CA ALA A 357 -25.70 14.05 -70.47
C ALA A 357 -25.14 13.29 -71.67
N ILE A 358 -24.41 12.19 -71.41
CA ILE A 358 -23.89 11.29 -72.45
C ILE A 358 -25.04 10.68 -73.28
N PHE A 359 -26.05 10.12 -72.62
CA PHE A 359 -27.21 9.55 -73.30
C PHE A 359 -28.01 10.60 -74.10
N GLY A 360 -28.20 11.81 -73.54
CA GLY A 360 -28.83 12.92 -74.21
C GLY A 360 -28.09 13.35 -75.49
N PHE A 361 -26.74 13.42 -75.38
CA PHE A 361 -25.90 13.69 -76.55
C PHE A 361 -26.00 12.57 -77.63
N LEU A 362 -25.84 11.34 -77.21
CA LEU A 362 -25.97 10.18 -78.12
C LEU A 362 -27.34 10.19 -78.81
N PHE A 363 -28.41 10.42 -78.06
CA PHE A 363 -29.77 10.44 -78.62
C PHE A 363 -29.95 11.59 -79.63
N THR A 364 -29.34 12.78 -79.32
CA THR A 364 -29.38 13.90 -80.27
C THR A 364 -28.65 13.60 -81.58
N VAL A 365 -27.48 12.94 -81.51
CA VAL A 365 -26.69 12.50 -82.67
C VAL A 365 -27.51 11.51 -83.50
N VAL A 366 -28.15 10.50 -82.90
CA VAL A 366 -28.98 9.55 -83.53
C VAL A 366 -30.19 10.21 -84.19
N LEU A 367 -30.91 11.11 -83.53
CA LEU A 367 -32.05 11.83 -84.08
C LEU A 367 -31.67 12.71 -85.31
N ALA A 368 -30.56 13.46 -85.18
CA ALA A 368 -30.07 14.29 -86.25
C ALA A 368 -29.74 13.48 -87.49
N ASN A 369 -29.22 12.26 -87.29
CA ASN A 369 -28.95 11.38 -88.41
C ASN A 369 -30.20 10.70 -89.08
N ILE A 370 -31.23 10.41 -88.26
CA ILE A 370 -32.52 9.86 -88.77
C ILE A 370 -33.24 10.87 -89.71
N VAL A 371 -33.02 12.16 -89.47
CA VAL A 371 -33.63 13.22 -90.30
C VAL A 371 -32.83 13.55 -91.55
N SER A 372 -31.64 12.93 -91.73
CA SER A 372 -30.77 13.06 -92.95
C SER A 372 -31.18 12.15 -94.04
N ASP A 373 -30.90 12.53 -95.31
CA ASP A 373 -31.22 11.77 -96.51
C ASP A 373 -30.55 10.39 -96.59
N ASN A 374 -29.47 10.12 -95.78
CA ASN A 374 -28.81 8.81 -95.69
C ASN A 374 -28.59 8.45 -94.20
N PRO A 375 -29.56 7.89 -93.51
CA PRO A 375 -29.58 7.85 -92.02
C PRO A 375 -28.55 6.95 -91.35
N LEU A 376 -27.95 5.98 -92.03
CA LEU A 376 -26.98 5.06 -91.40
C LEU A 376 -25.50 5.36 -91.78
N ASP A 377 -25.24 5.94 -92.97
CA ASP A 377 -23.89 6.25 -93.41
C ASP A 377 -23.24 7.45 -92.75
N ASN A 378 -24.04 8.34 -92.14
CA ASN A 378 -23.57 9.57 -91.55
C ASN A 378 -23.28 9.42 -90.03
N ILE A 379 -23.72 8.36 -89.35
CA ILE A 379 -23.52 8.19 -87.88
C ILE A 379 -22.06 7.91 -87.57
N PHE A 380 -21.30 7.30 -88.48
CA PHE A 380 -19.92 6.95 -88.25
C PHE A 380 -18.92 7.75 -89.15
N THR A 381 -19.29 9.00 -89.48
CA THR A 381 -18.31 9.89 -90.14
C THR A 381 -17.21 10.25 -89.19
N HIS A 382 -16.00 10.51 -89.73
CA HIS A 382 -14.79 10.82 -88.92
C HIS A 382 -15.06 12.00 -87.97
N ASP A 383 -15.77 13.02 -88.39
CA ASP A 383 -16.05 14.20 -87.60
C ASP A 383 -17.02 13.93 -86.41
N ILE A 384 -18.08 13.12 -86.67
CA ILE A 384 -19.01 12.74 -85.58
C ILE A 384 -18.36 11.78 -84.59
N THR A 385 -17.52 10.86 -85.05
CA THR A 385 -16.74 9.96 -84.19
C THR A 385 -15.77 10.74 -83.33
N PHE A 386 -15.07 11.72 -83.93
CA PHE A 386 -14.17 12.60 -83.19
C PHE A 386 -14.88 13.43 -82.05
N ILE A 387 -16.06 13.97 -82.40
CA ILE A 387 -16.88 14.71 -81.42
C ILE A 387 -17.35 13.78 -80.29
N LEU A 388 -17.76 12.56 -80.61
CA LEU A 388 -18.19 11.55 -79.66
C LEU A 388 -17.05 11.17 -78.72
N GLU A 389 -15.84 10.91 -79.25
CA GLU A 389 -14.67 10.61 -78.51
C GLU A 389 -14.30 11.80 -77.55
N ALA A 390 -14.37 13.02 -78.03
CA ALA A 390 -14.11 14.22 -77.21
C ALA A 390 -15.14 14.39 -76.06
N VAL A 391 -16.41 14.12 -76.31
CA VAL A 391 -17.46 14.17 -75.28
C VAL A 391 -17.26 13.07 -74.22
N LEU A 392 -16.98 11.82 -74.70
CA LEU A 392 -16.69 10.71 -73.80
C LEU A 392 -15.41 10.98 -72.93
N PHE A 393 -14.36 11.50 -73.56
CA PHE A 393 -13.13 11.87 -72.85
C PHE A 393 -13.36 12.97 -71.83
N GLY A 394 -14.10 14.00 -72.18
CA GLY A 394 -14.49 15.06 -71.25
C GLY A 394 -15.34 14.55 -70.11
N SER A 395 -16.26 13.62 -70.34
CA SER A 395 -17.05 12.94 -69.31
C SER A 395 -16.22 12.16 -68.32
N VAL A 396 -15.21 11.41 -68.82
CA VAL A 396 -14.28 10.64 -67.96
C VAL A 396 -13.47 11.59 -67.09
N ILE A 397 -12.92 12.67 -67.66
CA ILE A 397 -12.21 13.71 -66.91
C ILE A 397 -13.09 14.30 -65.81
N TYR A 398 -14.32 14.66 -66.11
CA TYR A 398 -15.25 15.15 -65.13
C TYR A 398 -15.50 14.19 -63.98
N LEU A 399 -15.74 12.91 -64.26
CA LEU A 399 -15.89 11.86 -63.22
C LEU A 399 -14.64 11.70 -62.35
N VAL A 400 -13.45 11.74 -62.94
CA VAL A 400 -12.18 11.69 -62.18
C VAL A 400 -12.07 12.88 -61.25
N ILE A 401 -12.37 14.10 -61.70
CA ILE A 401 -12.35 15.29 -60.88
C ILE A 401 -13.36 15.15 -59.71
N CYS A 402 -14.60 14.70 -59.99
CA CYS A 402 -15.59 14.46 -58.95
C CYS A 402 -15.16 13.42 -57.92
N LEU A 403 -14.48 12.37 -58.34
CA LEU A 403 -13.94 11.35 -57.46
C LEU A 403 -12.83 11.89 -56.54
N PHE A 404 -11.91 12.68 -57.10
CA PHE A 404 -10.87 13.35 -56.33
C PHE A 404 -11.46 14.34 -55.34
N GLU A 405 -12.43 15.15 -55.74
CA GLU A 405 -13.14 16.11 -54.85
C GLU A 405 -13.80 15.36 -53.66
N THR A 406 -14.54 14.30 -53.96
CA THR A 406 -15.23 13.48 -52.94
C THR A 406 -14.19 12.83 -52.01
N LYS A 407 -13.15 12.25 -52.54
CA LYS A 407 -12.04 11.66 -51.73
C LYS A 407 -11.36 12.69 -50.82
N TYR A 408 -11.10 13.88 -51.35
CA TYR A 408 -10.57 15.00 -50.54
C TYR A 408 -11.50 15.40 -49.41
N LYS A 409 -12.79 15.53 -49.68
CA LYS A 409 -13.79 15.87 -48.63
C LYS A 409 -13.92 14.77 -47.59
N MET A 410 -13.93 13.51 -47.98
CA MET A 410 -13.96 12.36 -47.06
C MET A 410 -12.70 12.33 -46.19
N ARG A 411 -11.52 12.54 -46.81
CA ARG A 411 -10.28 12.58 -46.06
C ARG A 411 -10.23 13.68 -44.99
N LYS A 412 -10.76 14.88 -45.34
CA LYS A 412 -10.85 16.00 -44.38
C LYS A 412 -11.73 15.67 -43.16
N VAL A 413 -12.77 14.87 -43.36
CA VAL A 413 -13.67 14.38 -42.29
C VAL A 413 -12.93 13.36 -41.41
N TYR A 414 -12.07 12.50 -41.99
CA TYR A 414 -11.29 11.54 -41.22
C TYR A 414 -10.12 12.15 -40.44
N ASP A 415 -9.59 13.29 -40.90
CA ASP A 415 -8.45 13.95 -40.28
C ASP A 415 -8.89 15.04 -39.26
N SER A 416 -10.19 15.28 -39.11
CA SER A 416 -10.79 16.18 -38.11
C SER A 416 -11.24 15.45 -36.86
#